data_b718b209ea323ac63b5aa9926dd54e7d
#
_entry.id   b718b209ea323ac63b5aa9926dd54e7d
#
_cell.length_a   1.000
_cell.length_b   1.000
_cell.length_c   1.000
_cell.angle_alpha   90.00
_cell.angle_beta   90.00
_cell.angle_gamma   90.00
#
_symmetry.space_group_name_H-M   'P 1'
#
loop_
_entity.id
_entity.type
_entity.pdbx_description
1 polymer ?
#
loop_
_entity_poly.entity_id
_entity_poly.type
_entity_poly.pdbx_seq_one_letter_code
_entity_poly.pdbx_strand_id
1 'polypeptide(L)'
;MSKERSKRKISVQKIFNLVSLMFLLACVIFYGGRFIKLYIENNKVEETNSMAKNIKESNKDNKNFKIVNGEYYFSGTNINNYVSYSNLLWRIIKINNDNTITMISDSSITSLAKGESKEYNSSYISKWLNKKDSEEYTGILENNLNNMNKYLTFTKTCKDVIEDTKNISCKDLTEDTYITIPSLNDYVNTGGNDSFMNNEEYFYLINNNKENKSWYIDNEGKLGKSNGADVIGVKPVITIKATIEATGGDGAK
;
A
#
# COMPACT_ATOMS: atom_id res chain seq x y z
N MET A 1 -71.95 12.82 39.21
CA MET A 1 -71.13 11.85 38.43
C MET A 1 -69.66 12.07 38.78
N SER A 2 -69.13 11.29 39.69
CA SER A 2 -67.73 11.31 40.13
C SER A 2 -66.92 10.41 39.21
N LYS A 3 -65.92 10.96 38.47
CA LYS A 3 -64.97 10.17 37.68
C LYS A 3 -63.85 9.66 38.62
N GLU A 4 -63.91 8.40 39.03
CA GLU A 4 -62.80 7.72 39.69
C GLU A 4 -61.60 7.64 38.74
N ARG A 5 -60.49 8.32 39.07
CA ARG A 5 -59.22 8.15 38.44
C ARG A 5 -58.55 6.86 38.96
N SER A 6 -58.61 5.80 38.17
CA SER A 6 -57.84 4.59 38.41
C SER A 6 -56.35 4.90 38.41
N LYS A 7 -55.71 4.89 39.59
CA LYS A 7 -54.26 4.96 39.73
C LYS A 7 -53.64 3.61 39.31
N ARG A 8 -53.06 3.56 38.11
CA ARG A 8 -52.30 2.39 37.68
C ARG A 8 -51.11 2.18 38.65
N LYS A 9 -51.15 1.12 39.48
CA LYS A 9 -50.01 0.66 40.29
C LYS A 9 -48.93 0.12 39.33
N ILE A 10 -47.81 0.83 39.19
CA ILE A 10 -46.64 0.32 38.48
C ILE A 10 -46.04 -0.79 39.35
N SER A 11 -45.84 -2.01 38.83
CA SER A 11 -45.30 -3.12 39.61
C SER A 11 -43.82 -2.82 39.94
N VAL A 12 -43.39 -3.14 41.15
CA VAL A 12 -42.00 -2.98 41.64
C VAL A 12 -41.01 -3.63 40.70
N GLN A 13 -41.40 -4.77 40.10
CA GLN A 13 -40.58 -5.48 39.09
C GLN A 13 -40.31 -4.65 37.86
N LYS A 14 -41.28 -3.89 37.36
CA LYS A 14 -41.08 -2.98 36.18
C LYS A 14 -40.14 -1.82 36.48
N ILE A 15 -40.23 -1.29 37.72
CA ILE A 15 -39.31 -0.23 38.16
C ILE A 15 -37.90 -0.78 38.27
N PHE A 16 -37.72 -1.96 38.88
CA PHE A 16 -36.41 -2.61 39.01
C PHE A 16 -35.78 -2.91 37.65
N ASN A 17 -36.53 -3.46 36.71
CA ASN A 17 -36.04 -3.70 35.34
C ASN A 17 -35.65 -2.42 34.61
N LEU A 18 -36.40 -1.34 34.78
CA LEU A 18 -36.08 -0.03 34.17
C LEU A 18 -34.80 0.54 34.76
N VAL A 19 -34.61 0.48 36.08
CA VAL A 19 -33.40 0.96 36.75
C VAL A 19 -32.18 0.12 36.34
N SER A 20 -32.29 -1.20 36.26
CA SER A 20 -31.22 -2.10 35.76
C SER A 20 -30.83 -1.79 34.31
N LEU A 21 -31.81 -1.54 33.44
CA LEU A 21 -31.55 -1.18 32.05
C LEU A 21 -30.84 0.16 31.93
N MET A 22 -31.24 1.15 32.72
CA MET A 22 -30.58 2.47 32.74
C MET A 22 -29.15 2.37 33.27
N PHE A 23 -28.90 1.52 34.28
CA PHE A 23 -27.55 1.28 34.81
C PHE A 23 -26.65 0.61 33.77
N LEU A 24 -27.15 -0.41 33.06
CA LEU A 24 -26.41 -1.07 31.97
C LEU A 24 -26.08 -0.10 30.84
N LEU A 25 -27.02 0.76 30.43
CA LEU A 25 -26.80 1.79 29.43
C LEU A 25 -25.71 2.79 29.87
N ALA A 26 -25.75 3.24 31.12
CA ALA A 26 -24.74 4.13 31.68
C ALA A 26 -23.35 3.48 31.70
N CYS A 27 -23.26 2.18 32.05
CA CYS A 27 -22.00 1.42 31.98
C CYS A 27 -21.46 1.32 30.55
N VAL A 28 -22.30 1.01 29.55
CA VAL A 28 -21.89 0.93 28.15
C VAL A 28 -21.38 2.29 27.65
N ILE A 29 -22.05 3.39 27.97
CA ILE A 29 -21.63 4.73 27.57
C ILE A 29 -20.30 5.09 28.24
N PHE A 30 -20.15 4.83 29.55
CA PHE A 30 -18.96 5.19 30.31
C PHE A 30 -17.73 4.37 29.88
N TYR A 31 -17.86 3.05 29.79
CA TYR A 31 -16.76 2.17 29.41
C TYR A 31 -16.47 2.23 27.90
N GLY A 32 -17.52 2.32 27.06
CA GLY A 32 -17.38 2.50 25.62
C GLY A 32 -16.67 3.81 25.28
N GLY A 33 -17.05 4.91 25.93
CA GLY A 33 -16.41 6.21 25.75
C GLY A 33 -14.93 6.21 26.17
N ARG A 34 -14.58 5.55 27.29
CA ARG A 34 -13.20 5.38 27.71
C ARG A 34 -12.38 4.53 26.74
N PHE A 35 -12.97 3.45 26.23
CA PHE A 35 -12.30 2.57 25.25
C PHE A 35 -12.03 3.31 23.94
N ILE A 36 -13.01 4.06 23.43
CA ILE A 36 -12.84 4.89 22.23
C ILE A 36 -11.77 5.96 22.45
N LYS A 37 -11.76 6.61 23.61
CA LYS A 37 -10.75 7.63 23.93
C LYS A 37 -9.34 7.05 24.00
N LEU A 38 -9.15 5.91 24.67
CA LEU A 38 -7.86 5.20 24.73
C LEU A 38 -7.41 4.72 23.35
N TYR A 39 -8.34 4.23 22.51
CA TYR A 39 -8.04 3.81 21.14
C TYR A 39 -7.59 5.00 20.28
N ILE A 40 -8.27 6.15 20.39
CA ILE A 40 -7.88 7.38 19.67
C ILE A 40 -6.54 7.93 20.18
N GLU A 41 -6.29 7.93 21.49
CA GLU A 41 -5.03 8.39 22.07
C GLU A 41 -3.86 7.48 21.68
N ASN A 42 -4.03 6.16 21.71
CA ASN A 42 -3.01 5.21 21.25
C ASN A 42 -2.71 5.37 19.76
N ASN A 43 -3.73 5.49 18.91
CA ASN A 43 -3.52 5.73 17.49
C ASN A 43 -2.86 7.09 17.21
N LYS A 44 -3.16 8.14 17.99
CA LYS A 44 -2.47 9.43 17.86
C LYS A 44 -0.99 9.36 18.25
N VAL A 45 -0.64 8.57 19.26
CA VAL A 45 0.77 8.38 19.66
C VAL A 45 1.54 7.60 18.60
N GLU A 46 0.91 6.57 17.99
CA GLU A 46 1.50 5.83 16.87
C GLU A 46 1.69 6.71 15.62
N GLU A 47 0.74 7.61 15.29
CA GLU A 47 0.90 8.56 14.19
C GLU A 47 2.02 9.59 14.41
N THR A 48 2.34 9.95 15.66
CA THR A 48 3.34 11.00 15.94
C THR A 48 4.77 10.60 15.58
N ASN A 49 5.11 9.30 15.58
CA ASN A 49 6.45 8.79 15.32
C ASN A 49 6.54 7.91 14.08
N SER A 50 5.49 7.86 13.24
CA SER A 50 5.51 6.99 12.08
C SER A 50 6.58 7.40 11.06
N MET A 51 7.16 6.40 10.38
CA MET A 51 8.14 6.61 9.31
C MET A 51 7.62 7.58 8.24
N ALA A 52 6.35 7.46 7.84
CA ALA A 52 5.73 8.32 6.84
C ALA A 52 5.73 9.79 7.27
N LYS A 53 5.42 10.09 8.53
CA LYS A 53 5.44 11.46 9.06
C LYS A 53 6.85 12.02 9.07
N ASN A 54 7.82 11.26 9.57
CA ASN A 54 9.21 11.69 9.62
C ASN A 54 9.76 12.00 8.22
N ILE A 55 9.43 11.17 7.22
CA ILE A 55 9.82 11.42 5.83
C ILE A 55 9.17 12.69 5.29
N LYS A 56 7.87 12.92 5.53
CA LYS A 56 7.18 14.14 5.08
C LYS A 56 7.80 15.40 5.68
N GLU A 57 8.10 15.37 6.98
CA GLU A 57 8.72 16.50 7.69
C GLU A 57 10.14 16.78 7.19
N SER A 58 10.96 15.73 7.03
CA SER A 58 12.36 15.86 6.55
C SER A 58 12.46 16.31 5.09
N ASN A 59 11.42 16.07 4.28
CA ASN A 59 11.41 16.37 2.84
C ASN A 59 10.48 17.53 2.45
N LYS A 60 9.94 18.29 3.40
CA LYS A 60 8.98 19.38 3.12
C LYS A 60 9.50 20.43 2.12
N ASP A 61 10.81 20.71 2.15
CA ASP A 61 11.49 21.68 1.30
C ASP A 61 12.26 21.03 0.13
N ASN A 62 12.12 19.70 -0.04
CA ASN A 62 12.82 18.95 -1.08
C ASN A 62 12.04 19.02 -2.41
N LYS A 63 12.61 19.68 -3.43
CA LYS A 63 12.02 19.80 -4.77
C LYS A 63 11.75 18.46 -5.47
N ASN A 64 12.43 17.41 -5.04
CA ASN A 64 12.29 16.05 -5.57
C ASN A 64 11.22 15.23 -4.81
N PHE A 65 10.52 15.86 -3.86
CA PHE A 65 9.42 15.26 -3.11
C PHE A 65 8.12 15.97 -3.48
N LYS A 66 7.37 15.40 -4.42
CA LYS A 66 6.23 16.03 -5.10
C LYS A 66 4.91 15.49 -4.61
N ILE A 67 3.88 16.34 -4.59
CA ILE A 67 2.50 15.93 -4.29
C ILE A 67 1.74 15.73 -5.60
N VAL A 68 1.20 14.52 -5.81
CA VAL A 68 0.36 14.17 -6.95
C VAL A 68 -0.90 13.51 -6.42
N ASN A 69 -2.07 14.10 -6.63
CA ASN A 69 -3.37 13.60 -6.15
C ASN A 69 -3.41 13.31 -4.63
N GLY A 70 -2.67 14.09 -3.84
CA GLY A 70 -2.57 13.94 -2.39
C GLY A 70 -1.51 12.94 -1.91
N GLU A 71 -0.96 12.11 -2.78
CA GLU A 71 0.15 11.22 -2.48
C GLU A 71 1.50 11.94 -2.65
N TYR A 72 2.49 11.58 -1.84
CA TYR A 72 3.83 12.20 -1.86
C TYR A 72 4.83 11.29 -2.57
N TYR A 73 5.29 11.66 -3.75
CA TYR A 73 6.24 10.92 -4.58
C TYR A 73 7.67 11.43 -4.45
N PHE A 74 8.63 10.52 -4.31
CA PHE A 74 10.03 10.81 -4.63
C PHE A 74 10.23 10.83 -6.14
N SER A 75 10.91 11.84 -6.68
CA SER A 75 11.08 12.03 -8.14
C SER A 75 12.48 12.51 -8.49
N GLY A 76 13.10 11.87 -9.47
CA GLY A 76 14.47 12.17 -9.97
C GLY A 76 15.41 10.97 -9.81
N THR A 77 16.66 11.13 -10.24
CA THR A 77 17.68 10.06 -10.24
C THR A 77 18.45 9.95 -8.92
N ASN A 78 19.00 11.06 -8.43
CA ASN A 78 19.85 11.09 -7.24
C ASN A 78 19.05 11.49 -6.00
N ILE A 79 18.41 10.52 -5.36
CA ILE A 79 17.51 10.75 -4.24
C ILE A 79 17.85 9.81 -3.10
N ASN A 80 17.86 10.34 -1.85
CA ASN A 80 17.99 9.55 -0.65
C ASN A 80 16.60 9.04 -0.24
N ASN A 81 16.21 7.86 -0.74
CA ASN A 81 14.92 7.20 -0.46
C ASN A 81 15.09 5.70 -0.22
N TYR A 82 16.25 5.27 0.24
CA TYR A 82 16.56 3.87 0.48
C TYR A 82 16.02 3.36 1.81
N VAL A 83 15.57 2.12 1.83
CA VAL A 83 15.10 1.39 3.01
C VAL A 83 15.66 -0.04 2.97
N SER A 84 16.29 -0.49 4.04
CA SER A 84 16.69 -1.88 4.19
C SER A 84 15.58 -2.67 4.88
N TYR A 85 15.05 -3.71 4.23
CA TYR A 85 14.04 -4.60 4.80
C TYR A 85 14.20 -6.02 4.27
N SER A 86 14.24 -7.02 5.16
CA SER A 86 14.38 -8.45 4.84
C SER A 86 15.60 -8.78 3.98
N ASN A 87 16.75 -8.17 4.29
CA ASN A 87 18.02 -8.32 3.55
C ASN A 87 17.95 -7.86 2.08
N LEU A 88 16.93 -7.10 1.73
CA LEU A 88 16.81 -6.44 0.44
C LEU A 88 16.87 -4.93 0.61
N LEU A 89 17.42 -4.27 -0.41
CA LEU A 89 17.42 -2.82 -0.51
C LEU A 89 16.20 -2.37 -1.31
N TRP A 90 15.41 -1.49 -0.71
CA TRP A 90 14.19 -0.93 -1.28
C TRP A 90 14.35 0.56 -1.51
N ARG A 91 13.55 1.10 -2.42
CA ARG A 91 13.43 2.52 -2.70
C ARG A 91 11.98 2.96 -2.47
N ILE A 92 11.76 4.02 -1.73
CA ILE A 92 10.41 4.57 -1.51
C ILE A 92 9.94 5.21 -2.81
N ILE A 93 8.81 4.72 -3.34
CA ILE A 93 8.12 5.34 -4.47
C ILE A 93 7.33 6.54 -3.96
N LYS A 94 6.43 6.27 -2.99
CA LYS A 94 5.48 7.25 -2.48
C LYS A 94 5.00 6.97 -1.06
N ILE A 95 4.48 8.02 -0.44
CA ILE A 95 3.63 7.91 0.74
C ILE A 95 2.18 8.13 0.29
N ASN A 96 1.35 7.13 0.52
CA ASN A 96 -0.05 7.14 0.14
C ASN A 96 -0.88 8.08 1.02
N ASN A 97 -2.13 8.38 0.63
CA ASN A 97 -3.04 9.26 1.38
C ASN A 97 -3.34 8.77 2.80
N ASP A 98 -3.27 7.46 3.04
CA ASP A 98 -3.48 6.81 4.34
C ASP A 98 -2.19 6.67 5.16
N ASN A 99 -1.11 7.35 4.76
CA ASN A 99 0.24 7.28 5.34
C ASN A 99 0.94 5.92 5.22
N THR A 100 0.41 4.96 4.47
CA THR A 100 1.18 3.77 4.09
C THR A 100 2.30 4.16 3.12
N ILE A 101 3.39 3.37 3.08
CA ILE A 101 4.56 3.68 2.24
C ILE A 101 4.71 2.60 1.18
N THR A 102 4.64 2.96 -0.09
CA THR A 102 4.89 2.06 -1.21
C THR A 102 6.35 2.12 -1.62
N MET A 103 6.98 0.94 -1.72
CA MET A 103 8.41 0.79 -2.03
C MET A 103 8.61 -0.22 -3.16
N ILE A 104 9.68 -0.03 -3.93
CA ILE A 104 10.17 -0.94 -4.99
C ILE A 104 11.56 -1.46 -4.61
N SER A 105 11.89 -2.68 -4.99
CA SER A 105 13.27 -3.17 -4.85
C SER A 105 14.25 -2.30 -5.68
N ASP A 106 15.43 -2.03 -5.13
CA ASP A 106 16.46 -1.24 -5.83
C ASP A 106 16.88 -1.91 -7.16
N SER A 107 17.03 -3.23 -7.15
CA SER A 107 17.37 -4.03 -8.34
C SER A 107 16.32 -5.10 -8.62
N SER A 108 16.33 -5.61 -9.85
CA SER A 108 15.56 -6.80 -10.21
C SER A 108 16.00 -8.00 -9.39
N ILE A 109 15.05 -8.71 -8.82
CA ILE A 109 15.35 -9.90 -7.99
C ILE A 109 15.44 -11.19 -8.81
N THR A 110 14.90 -11.17 -10.01
CA THR A 110 14.91 -12.23 -11.02
C THR A 110 14.54 -11.67 -12.38
N SER A 111 14.57 -12.53 -13.40
CA SER A 111 14.01 -12.23 -14.73
C SER A 111 13.08 -13.37 -15.13
N LEU A 112 11.85 -13.03 -15.51
CA LEU A 112 10.79 -13.98 -15.86
C LEU A 112 9.99 -13.47 -17.07
N ALA A 113 9.33 -14.40 -17.76
CA ALA A 113 8.24 -14.04 -18.66
C ALA A 113 7.01 -13.64 -17.83
N LYS A 114 6.31 -12.56 -18.23
CA LYS A 114 5.09 -12.12 -17.53
C LYS A 114 3.93 -13.09 -17.75
N GLY A 115 3.91 -13.75 -18.90
CA GLY A 115 2.81 -14.57 -19.38
C GLY A 115 1.78 -13.75 -20.17
N GLU A 116 0.85 -14.43 -20.83
CA GLU A 116 -0.17 -13.82 -21.69
C GLU A 116 -1.39 -13.28 -20.91
N SER A 117 -1.39 -13.37 -19.59
CA SER A 117 -2.54 -12.95 -18.77
C SER A 117 -2.77 -11.44 -18.85
N LYS A 118 -4.04 -11.03 -19.08
CA LYS A 118 -4.47 -9.64 -19.00
C LYS A 118 -4.50 -9.14 -17.55
N GLU A 119 -4.82 -10.04 -16.61
CA GLU A 119 -4.94 -9.73 -15.20
C GLU A 119 -3.64 -10.03 -14.47
N TYR A 120 -3.16 -9.07 -13.69
CA TYR A 120 -1.92 -9.21 -12.93
C TYR A 120 -1.93 -10.46 -12.04
N ASN A 121 -2.98 -10.66 -11.24
CA ASN A 121 -3.06 -11.76 -10.27
C ASN A 121 -3.01 -13.15 -10.91
N SER A 122 -3.32 -13.26 -12.20
CA SER A 122 -3.21 -14.50 -12.97
C SER A 122 -1.88 -14.67 -13.71
N SER A 123 -1.03 -13.64 -13.73
CA SER A 123 0.27 -13.67 -14.41
C SER A 123 1.27 -14.60 -13.72
N TYR A 124 2.28 -15.08 -14.46
CA TYR A 124 3.39 -15.86 -13.88
C TYR A 124 4.14 -15.06 -12.81
N ILE A 125 4.38 -13.78 -13.05
CA ILE A 125 5.09 -12.91 -12.10
C ILE A 125 4.32 -12.82 -10.78
N SER A 126 3.01 -12.57 -10.82
CA SER A 126 2.19 -12.50 -9.62
C SER A 126 2.16 -13.81 -8.84
N LYS A 127 2.00 -14.93 -9.54
CA LYS A 127 2.03 -16.27 -8.93
C LYS A 127 3.38 -16.54 -8.27
N TRP A 128 4.47 -16.21 -8.95
CA TRP A 128 5.82 -16.39 -8.45
C TRP A 128 6.11 -15.53 -7.21
N LEU A 129 5.58 -14.30 -7.15
CA LEU A 129 5.78 -13.38 -6.04
C LEU A 129 4.90 -13.71 -4.82
N ASN A 130 3.62 -14.06 -5.02
CA ASN A 130 2.60 -14.04 -3.96
C ASN A 130 2.08 -15.42 -3.54
N LYS A 131 2.14 -16.44 -4.41
CA LYS A 131 1.47 -17.70 -4.12
C LYS A 131 2.23 -18.52 -3.09
N LYS A 132 1.53 -18.93 -2.04
CA LYS A 132 2.01 -19.84 -1.00
C LYS A 132 1.59 -21.27 -1.30
N ASP A 133 2.38 -22.24 -0.83
CA ASP A 133 2.02 -23.66 -0.77
C ASP A 133 1.51 -24.25 -2.10
N SER A 134 2.15 -23.86 -3.21
CA SER A 134 1.85 -24.39 -4.53
C SER A 134 2.95 -25.31 -5.00
N GLU A 135 2.60 -26.49 -5.52
CA GLU A 135 3.55 -27.40 -6.15
C GLU A 135 4.23 -26.79 -7.37
N GLU A 136 3.54 -25.87 -8.05
CA GLU A 136 3.98 -25.23 -9.29
C GLU A 136 4.76 -23.93 -9.08
N TYR A 137 4.35 -23.12 -8.09
CA TYR A 137 4.95 -21.81 -7.77
C TYR A 137 5.04 -21.61 -6.27
N THR A 138 6.20 -21.22 -5.79
CA THR A 138 6.37 -20.75 -4.41
C THR A 138 6.41 -19.23 -4.41
N GLY A 139 5.63 -18.58 -3.57
CA GLY A 139 5.65 -17.14 -3.36
C GLY A 139 6.96 -16.71 -2.69
N ILE A 140 8.04 -16.61 -3.47
CA ILE A 140 9.41 -16.51 -2.94
C ILE A 140 9.58 -15.29 -2.05
N LEU A 141 9.11 -14.10 -2.48
CA LEU A 141 9.23 -12.91 -1.65
C LEU A 141 8.28 -12.95 -0.46
N GLU A 142 7.04 -13.40 -0.64
CA GLU A 142 6.09 -13.51 0.46
C GLU A 142 6.58 -14.45 1.56
N ASN A 143 7.21 -15.56 1.20
CA ASN A 143 7.76 -16.51 2.18
C ASN A 143 9.07 -16.03 2.81
N ASN A 144 9.83 -15.19 2.12
CA ASN A 144 11.13 -14.70 2.58
C ASN A 144 11.09 -13.34 3.26
N LEU A 145 9.96 -12.61 3.22
CA LEU A 145 9.83 -11.32 3.90
C LEU A 145 9.62 -11.51 5.40
N ASN A 146 10.53 -10.93 6.19
CA ASN A 146 10.50 -11.06 7.65
C ASN A 146 9.29 -10.36 8.25
N ASN A 147 8.52 -11.09 9.09
CA ASN A 147 7.37 -10.54 9.81
C ASN A 147 6.37 -9.79 8.90
N MET A 148 6.12 -10.32 7.71
CA MET A 148 5.30 -9.70 6.69
C MET A 148 3.95 -9.19 7.24
N ASN A 149 3.22 -10.03 7.98
CA ASN A 149 1.93 -9.67 8.56
C ASN A 149 2.00 -8.49 9.54
N LYS A 150 3.15 -8.27 10.18
CA LYS A 150 3.39 -7.14 11.09
C LYS A 150 3.64 -5.85 10.31
N TYR A 151 4.46 -5.89 9.27
CA TYR A 151 4.98 -4.70 8.60
C TYR A 151 4.22 -4.33 7.32
N LEU A 152 3.71 -5.31 6.57
CA LEU A 152 3.11 -5.07 5.26
C LEU A 152 1.58 -4.98 5.32
N THR A 153 1.02 -4.24 4.38
CA THR A 153 -0.39 -4.25 3.99
C THR A 153 -0.53 -4.61 2.52
N PHE A 154 -1.74 -4.76 2.03
CA PHE A 154 -1.97 -4.99 0.61
C PHE A 154 -1.47 -3.82 -0.23
N THR A 155 -0.77 -4.14 -1.32
CA THR A 155 -0.24 -3.18 -2.27
C THR A 155 -1.29 -2.92 -3.36
N LYS A 156 -1.69 -1.66 -3.50
CA LYS A 156 -2.63 -1.22 -4.53
C LYS A 156 -1.84 -0.53 -5.64
N THR A 157 -1.74 -1.17 -6.79
CA THR A 157 -1.01 -0.68 -7.95
C THR A 157 -1.96 -0.43 -9.11
N CYS A 158 -1.76 0.67 -9.83
CA CYS A 158 -2.56 1.04 -10.99
C CYS A 158 -2.38 0.04 -12.13
N LYS A 159 -3.46 -0.67 -12.50
CA LYS A 159 -3.45 -1.72 -13.54
C LYS A 159 -4.15 -1.33 -14.85
N ASP A 160 -4.51 -0.07 -15.01
CA ASP A 160 -5.20 0.42 -16.22
C ASP A 160 -4.49 0.02 -17.51
N VAL A 161 -5.26 -0.20 -18.55
CA VAL A 161 -4.76 -0.31 -19.92
C VAL A 161 -4.34 1.08 -20.41
N ILE A 162 -3.05 1.27 -20.70
CA ILE A 162 -2.47 2.57 -21.04
C ILE A 162 -1.96 2.58 -22.48
N GLU A 163 -2.48 3.52 -23.29
CA GLU A 163 -1.98 3.80 -24.65
C GLU A 163 -1.21 5.10 -24.73
N ASP A 164 -1.71 6.15 -24.06
CA ASP A 164 -1.08 7.46 -24.04
C ASP A 164 -0.32 7.66 -22.73
N THR A 165 0.99 7.72 -22.83
CA THR A 165 1.90 7.91 -21.69
C THR A 165 1.98 9.36 -21.20
N LYS A 166 1.35 10.30 -21.91
CA LYS A 166 1.34 11.72 -21.53
C LYS A 166 0.19 12.07 -20.58
N ASN A 167 -0.92 11.31 -20.66
CA ASN A 167 -2.14 11.55 -19.89
C ASN A 167 -2.53 10.30 -19.11
N ILE A 168 -1.72 9.94 -18.12
CA ILE A 168 -1.95 8.77 -17.27
C ILE A 168 -2.87 9.16 -16.13
N SER A 169 -4.01 8.51 -16.04
CA SER A 169 -4.91 8.56 -14.88
C SER A 169 -5.12 7.16 -14.35
N CYS A 170 -5.11 6.98 -13.04
CA CYS A 170 -5.38 5.69 -12.42
C CYS A 170 -6.86 5.60 -12.04
N LYS A 171 -7.56 4.62 -12.60
CA LYS A 171 -8.98 4.31 -12.30
C LYS A 171 -9.14 2.92 -11.70
N ASP A 172 -8.36 1.96 -12.18
CA ASP A 172 -8.38 0.58 -11.74
C ASP A 172 -7.12 0.22 -10.96
N LEU A 173 -7.31 -0.30 -9.75
CA LEU A 173 -6.25 -0.82 -8.89
C LEU A 173 -6.24 -2.35 -8.92
N THR A 174 -5.09 -2.94 -8.60
CA THR A 174 -4.99 -4.38 -8.37
C THR A 174 -5.93 -4.83 -7.27
N GLU A 175 -6.36 -6.09 -7.32
CA GLU A 175 -7.00 -6.77 -6.21
C GLU A 175 -6.04 -6.84 -5.01
N ASP A 176 -6.56 -7.27 -3.85
CA ASP A 176 -5.77 -7.40 -2.64
C ASP A 176 -4.64 -8.42 -2.82
N THR A 177 -3.43 -7.90 -2.92
CA THR A 177 -2.18 -8.68 -3.00
C THR A 177 -1.08 -7.96 -2.22
N TYR A 178 -0.15 -8.71 -1.63
CA TYR A 178 0.94 -8.10 -0.86
C TYR A 178 2.04 -7.54 -1.76
N ILE A 179 2.33 -8.23 -2.87
CA ILE A 179 3.47 -7.90 -3.74
C ILE A 179 2.98 -7.68 -5.17
N THR A 180 3.28 -6.51 -5.72
CA THR A 180 3.03 -6.19 -7.13
C THR A 180 4.34 -5.93 -7.87
N ILE A 181 4.26 -5.41 -9.09
CA ILE A 181 5.36 -4.78 -9.83
C ILE A 181 4.98 -3.34 -10.13
N PRO A 182 5.94 -2.45 -10.47
CA PRO A 182 5.64 -1.03 -10.62
C PRO A 182 4.63 -0.77 -11.74
N SER A 183 3.84 0.30 -11.58
CA SER A 183 2.94 0.80 -12.62
C SER A 183 3.63 1.87 -13.48
N LEU A 184 3.10 2.07 -14.70
CA LEU A 184 3.51 3.18 -15.54
C LEU A 184 3.18 4.53 -14.88
N ASN A 185 2.09 4.59 -14.11
CA ASN A 185 1.73 5.78 -13.34
C ASN A 185 2.81 6.12 -12.29
N ASP A 186 3.26 5.12 -11.51
CA ASP A 186 4.33 5.32 -10.53
C ASP A 186 5.65 5.71 -11.22
N TYR A 187 5.97 5.05 -12.34
CA TYR A 187 7.17 5.35 -13.12
C TYR A 187 7.20 6.83 -13.59
N VAL A 188 6.10 7.32 -14.17
CA VAL A 188 6.01 8.71 -14.65
C VAL A 188 6.06 9.70 -13.49
N ASN A 189 5.36 9.43 -12.39
CA ASN A 189 5.34 10.31 -11.22
C ASN A 189 6.70 10.37 -10.50
N THR A 190 7.53 9.34 -10.62
CA THR A 190 8.90 9.32 -10.09
C THR A 190 9.93 9.97 -11.00
N GLY A 191 9.54 10.44 -12.18
CA GLY A 191 10.41 11.19 -13.10
C GLY A 191 10.53 10.59 -14.51
N GLY A 192 9.89 9.44 -14.79
CA GLY A 192 10.01 8.78 -16.09
C GLY A 192 11.46 8.39 -16.41
N ASN A 193 12.00 8.86 -17.52
CA ASN A 193 13.40 8.58 -17.91
C ASN A 193 14.43 9.07 -16.86
N ASP A 194 14.07 10.08 -16.09
CA ASP A 194 14.90 10.60 -14.99
C ASP A 194 14.53 10.00 -13.64
N SER A 195 13.80 8.87 -13.60
CA SER A 195 13.41 8.20 -12.38
C SER A 195 14.58 7.45 -11.76
N PHE A 196 14.63 7.44 -10.42
CA PHE A 196 15.51 6.55 -9.65
C PHE A 196 15.23 5.05 -9.88
N MET A 197 14.09 4.69 -10.48
CA MET A 197 13.78 3.30 -10.84
C MET A 197 14.69 2.79 -11.97
N ASN A 198 15.27 3.71 -12.76
CA ASN A 198 16.21 3.37 -13.83
C ASN A 198 17.60 3.14 -13.24
N ASN A 199 18.04 1.89 -13.26
CA ASN A 199 19.36 1.46 -12.79
C ASN A 199 20.04 0.57 -13.83
N GLU A 200 19.87 0.92 -15.11
CA GLU A 200 20.45 0.19 -16.27
C GLU A 200 19.93 -1.24 -16.44
N GLU A 201 18.77 -1.54 -15.83
CA GLU A 201 18.09 -2.83 -15.91
C GLU A 201 16.81 -2.74 -16.74
N TYR A 202 16.49 -3.83 -17.45
CA TYR A 202 15.15 -4.04 -18.01
C TYR A 202 14.21 -4.52 -16.92
N PHE A 203 13.00 -3.94 -16.82
CA PHE A 203 12.00 -4.44 -15.87
C PHE A 203 10.56 -4.25 -16.36
N TYR A 204 9.70 -5.19 -16.04
CA TYR A 204 8.29 -5.14 -16.37
C TYR A 204 7.53 -4.09 -15.56
N LEU A 205 6.54 -3.47 -16.24
CA LEU A 205 5.45 -2.74 -15.61
C LEU A 205 4.18 -3.59 -15.58
N ILE A 206 3.29 -3.29 -14.63
CA ILE A 206 2.04 -4.02 -14.46
C ILE A 206 1.07 -3.79 -15.62
N ASN A 207 1.09 -2.60 -16.21
CA ASN A 207 0.17 -2.14 -17.24
C ASN A 207 0.36 -2.85 -18.57
N ASN A 208 -0.74 -3.02 -19.29
CA ASN A 208 -0.77 -3.46 -20.68
C ASN A 208 -1.29 -2.33 -21.59
N ASN A 209 -1.04 -2.44 -22.89
CA ASN A 209 -1.70 -1.64 -23.90
C ASN A 209 -3.00 -2.31 -24.41
N LYS A 210 -3.74 -1.67 -25.33
CA LYS A 210 -4.99 -2.22 -25.92
C LYS A 210 -4.78 -3.52 -26.68
N GLU A 211 -3.59 -3.75 -27.22
CA GLU A 211 -3.21 -5.00 -27.90
C GLU A 211 -2.79 -6.09 -26.91
N ASN A 212 -2.97 -5.87 -25.61
CA ASN A 212 -2.55 -6.76 -24.53
C ASN A 212 -1.04 -7.00 -24.47
N LYS A 213 -0.23 -6.08 -25.01
CA LYS A 213 1.21 -6.10 -24.82
C LYS A 213 1.57 -5.43 -23.50
N SER A 214 2.47 -6.04 -22.75
CA SER A 214 2.97 -5.52 -21.47
C SER A 214 3.97 -4.41 -21.69
N TRP A 215 3.84 -3.33 -20.94
CA TRP A 215 4.87 -2.31 -20.88
C TRP A 215 6.08 -2.80 -20.09
N TYR A 216 7.26 -2.39 -20.49
CA TYR A 216 8.50 -2.54 -19.73
C TYR A 216 9.38 -1.29 -19.89
N ILE A 217 10.35 -1.14 -19.01
CA ILE A 217 11.41 -0.13 -19.08
C ILE A 217 12.68 -0.84 -19.53
N ASP A 218 13.39 -0.25 -20.51
CA ASP A 218 14.69 -0.75 -20.95
C ASP A 218 15.85 -0.21 -20.08
N ASN A 219 17.06 -0.63 -20.36
CA ASN A 219 18.26 -0.22 -19.63
C ASN A 219 18.65 1.26 -19.82
N GLU A 220 18.02 1.97 -20.77
CA GLU A 220 18.17 3.42 -20.98
C GLU A 220 17.02 4.22 -20.34
N GLY A 221 16.08 3.54 -19.65
CA GLY A 221 14.89 4.17 -19.07
C GLY A 221 13.75 4.43 -20.07
N LYS A 222 13.81 3.87 -21.27
CA LYS A 222 12.77 4.07 -22.29
C LYS A 222 11.68 3.01 -22.17
N LEU A 223 10.47 3.39 -22.56
CA LEU A 223 9.32 2.50 -22.62
C LEU A 223 9.37 1.58 -23.84
N GLY A 224 9.26 0.28 -23.60
CA GLY A 224 9.08 -0.76 -24.59
C GLY A 224 7.79 -1.55 -24.40
N LYS A 225 7.45 -2.39 -25.38
CA LYS A 225 6.27 -3.27 -25.33
C LYS A 225 6.67 -4.71 -25.62
N SER A 226 6.21 -5.63 -24.78
CA SER A 226 6.44 -7.08 -24.87
C SER A 226 5.10 -7.81 -25.02
N ASN A 227 5.10 -8.93 -25.74
CA ASN A 227 3.93 -9.83 -25.78
C ASN A 227 3.78 -10.70 -24.52
N GLY A 228 4.65 -10.49 -23.51
CA GLY A 228 4.66 -11.23 -22.26
C GLY A 228 5.51 -12.50 -22.27
N ALA A 229 6.06 -12.93 -23.41
CA ALA A 229 6.95 -14.08 -23.53
C ALA A 229 8.44 -13.74 -23.26
N ASP A 230 8.79 -12.45 -23.35
CA ASP A 230 10.17 -12.02 -23.12
C ASP A 230 10.57 -12.20 -21.65
N VAL A 231 11.81 -12.64 -21.42
CA VAL A 231 12.38 -12.77 -20.08
C VAL A 231 12.98 -11.44 -19.67
N ILE A 232 12.25 -10.70 -18.84
CA ILE A 232 12.58 -9.33 -18.41
C ILE A 232 12.64 -9.29 -16.89
N GLY A 233 13.43 -8.35 -16.33
CA GLY A 233 13.61 -8.19 -14.90
C GLY A 233 12.29 -7.94 -14.14
N VAL A 234 12.25 -8.43 -12.92
CA VAL A 234 11.13 -8.28 -11.99
C VAL A 234 11.58 -7.48 -10.78
N LYS A 235 11.06 -6.28 -10.64
CA LYS A 235 11.22 -5.42 -9.46
C LYS A 235 9.94 -5.45 -8.63
N PRO A 236 9.91 -6.19 -7.51
CA PRO A 236 8.73 -6.22 -6.66
C PRO A 236 8.44 -4.87 -6.00
N VAL A 237 7.15 -4.62 -5.81
CA VAL A 237 6.62 -3.46 -5.08
C VAL A 237 5.81 -3.97 -3.90
N ILE A 238 6.09 -3.42 -2.72
CA ILE A 238 5.41 -3.72 -1.45
C ILE A 238 4.91 -2.43 -0.81
N THR A 239 3.96 -2.56 0.12
CA THR A 239 3.44 -1.43 0.89
C THR A 239 3.59 -1.70 2.39
N ILE A 240 4.28 -0.78 3.08
CA ILE A 240 4.45 -0.79 4.54
C ILE A 240 3.25 -0.09 5.20
N LYS A 241 2.80 -0.63 6.33
CA LYS A 241 1.73 -0.03 7.14
C LYS A 241 2.10 1.36 7.66
N ALA A 242 1.12 2.23 7.82
CA ALA A 242 1.28 3.60 8.29
C ALA A 242 1.89 3.71 9.70
N THR A 243 1.70 2.69 10.54
CA THR A 243 2.15 2.64 11.94
C THR A 243 3.61 2.24 12.12
N ILE A 244 4.34 1.95 11.03
CA ILE A 244 5.72 1.48 11.13
C ILE A 244 6.66 2.65 11.45
N GLU A 245 7.56 2.40 12.39
CA GLU A 245 8.67 3.26 12.76
C GLU A 245 9.97 2.74 12.12
N ALA A 246 10.79 3.66 11.62
CA ALA A 246 12.13 3.31 11.18
C ALA A 246 13.06 3.16 12.40
N THR A 247 13.96 2.19 12.36
CA THR A 247 14.97 1.99 13.43
C THR A 247 16.11 3.00 13.36
N GLY A 248 16.18 3.78 12.29
CA GLY A 248 17.19 4.83 12.06
C GLY A 248 17.49 5.01 10.58
N GLY A 249 18.41 5.93 10.26
CA GLY A 249 18.87 6.23 8.91
C GLY A 249 18.26 7.50 8.33
N ASP A 250 18.89 8.00 7.28
CA ASP A 250 18.53 9.22 6.53
C ASP A 250 18.06 8.94 5.09
N GLY A 251 17.89 7.66 4.74
CA GLY A 251 17.51 7.22 3.40
C GLY A 251 18.66 7.18 2.39
N ALA A 252 19.91 7.42 2.80
CA ALA A 252 21.09 7.19 1.96
C ALA A 252 21.36 5.69 1.76
N LYS A 253 22.06 5.35 0.65
CA LYS A 253 22.42 3.97 0.31
C LYS A 253 23.49 3.42 1.25
#